data_deeecb81e06be56d600ecfee034d0f61
#
_entry.id   deeecb81e06be56d600ecfee034d0f61
#
_cell.length_a   1.000
_cell.length_b   1.000
_cell.length_c   1.000
_cell.angle_alpha   90.00
_cell.angle_beta   90.00
_cell.angle_gamma   90.00
#
_symmetry.space_group_name_H-M   'P 1'
#
loop_
_entity.id
_entity.type
_entity.pdbx_description
1 polymer ?
#
loop_
_entity_poly.entity_id
_entity_poly.type
_entity_poly.pdbx_seq_one_letter_code
_entity_poly.pdbx_strand_id
1 'polypeptide(L)'
;SQAVADLVVGDTAPESFLEIGAGRATKTILDQSIAYRRYGKQIPEYVTVDVHAFKTKLLQERAEQYGAHVSEAIIGDATDLDALVGERTFDRVFIDSPCTGLGTLRRHADIRWRLRPETIAESAELDARLLESAASHVAPGGILAYATCTVTHEENADAVEAFLATEAGAAFEVVPCRNPDLDIELPFFSTVLEPGGPDAHFLALLRRKA
;
A
#
# COMPACT_ATOMS: atom_id res chain seq x y z
N SER A 1 -0.74 -10.36 3.77
CA SER A 1 -0.32 -9.08 4.38
C SER A 1 1.16 -9.07 4.80
N GLN A 2 1.69 -10.12 5.49
CA GLN A 2 3.11 -10.14 5.94
C GLN A 2 4.09 -10.02 4.77
N ALA A 3 3.92 -10.82 3.70
CA ALA A 3 4.80 -10.75 2.53
C ALA A 3 4.74 -9.37 1.84
N VAL A 4 3.55 -8.75 1.78
CA VAL A 4 3.39 -7.40 1.24
C VAL A 4 4.19 -6.38 2.09
N ALA A 5 4.01 -6.38 3.41
CA ALA A 5 4.74 -5.50 4.32
C ALA A 5 6.27 -5.70 4.20
N ASP A 6 6.72 -6.95 4.11
CA ASP A 6 8.15 -7.28 3.95
C ASP A 6 8.76 -6.69 2.67
N LEU A 7 8.04 -6.83 1.55
CA LEU A 7 8.44 -6.27 0.26
C LEU A 7 8.38 -4.74 0.23
N VAL A 8 7.37 -4.14 0.86
CA VAL A 8 7.18 -2.68 0.92
C VAL A 8 8.27 -2.02 1.75
N VAL A 9 8.63 -2.57 2.90
CA VAL A 9 9.74 -2.06 3.73
C VAL A 9 11.07 -2.16 2.96
N GLY A 10 11.26 -3.23 2.17
CA GLY A 10 12.38 -3.38 1.24
C GLY A 10 13.73 -3.61 1.92
N ASP A 11 14.83 -3.48 1.17
CA ASP A 11 16.18 -3.81 1.62
C ASP A 11 16.97 -2.61 2.17
N THR A 12 16.44 -1.40 2.00
CA THR A 12 17.04 -0.16 2.49
C THR A 12 16.11 0.52 3.48
N ALA A 13 16.64 0.89 4.65
CA ALA A 13 15.86 1.55 5.69
C ALA A 13 15.30 2.90 5.19
N PRO A 14 13.98 3.08 5.07
CA PRO A 14 13.42 4.39 4.79
C PRO A 14 13.49 5.27 6.03
N GLU A 15 13.77 6.55 5.86
CA GLU A 15 13.70 7.52 6.94
C GLU A 15 12.29 8.14 7.04
N SER A 16 11.54 8.15 5.92
CA SER A 16 10.17 8.65 5.85
C SER A 16 9.25 7.70 5.09
N PHE A 17 8.03 7.56 5.60
CA PHE A 17 7.03 6.61 5.10
C PHE A 17 5.62 7.20 5.20
N LEU A 18 4.87 7.14 4.11
CA LEU A 18 3.45 7.50 4.07
C LEU A 18 2.62 6.26 3.76
N GLU A 19 1.77 5.84 4.69
CA GLU A 19 0.81 4.74 4.51
C GLU A 19 -0.58 5.29 4.23
N ILE A 20 -1.13 4.99 3.05
CA ILE A 20 -2.46 5.37 2.60
C ILE A 20 -3.39 4.17 2.72
N GLY A 21 -4.54 4.35 3.36
CA GLY A 21 -5.47 3.27 3.65
C GLY A 21 -5.04 2.41 4.83
N ALA A 22 -4.38 3.01 5.83
CA ALA A 22 -3.78 2.33 6.99
C ALA A 22 -4.77 1.50 7.83
N GLY A 23 -6.05 1.80 7.75
CA GLY A 23 -7.13 1.00 8.30
C GLY A 23 -7.00 0.80 9.82
N ARG A 24 -6.75 -0.46 10.22
CA ARG A 24 -6.70 -0.87 11.63
C ARG A 24 -5.28 -1.16 12.12
N ALA A 25 -4.27 -0.53 11.57
CA ALA A 25 -2.84 -0.66 11.90
C ALA A 25 -2.19 -2.01 11.57
N THR A 26 -2.80 -2.87 10.81
CA THR A 26 -2.22 -4.21 10.56
C THR A 26 -0.88 -4.11 9.82
N LYS A 27 -0.83 -3.33 8.74
CA LYS A 27 0.39 -3.12 7.98
C LYS A 27 1.35 -2.17 8.70
N THR A 28 0.86 -1.09 9.29
CA THR A 28 1.63 -0.17 10.15
C THR A 28 2.50 -0.93 11.18
N ILE A 29 1.89 -1.86 11.93
CA ILE A 29 2.59 -2.66 12.95
C ILE A 29 3.59 -3.62 12.30
N LEU A 30 3.22 -4.25 11.19
CA LEU A 30 4.12 -5.15 10.46
C LEU A 30 5.32 -4.40 9.89
N ASP A 31 5.10 -3.26 9.25
CA ASP A 31 6.15 -2.45 8.63
C ASP A 31 7.18 -1.99 9.68
N GLN A 32 6.70 -1.44 10.80
CA GLN A 32 7.57 -1.02 11.90
C GLN A 32 8.31 -2.19 12.56
N SER A 33 7.65 -3.34 12.72
CA SER A 33 8.28 -4.56 13.26
C SER A 33 9.35 -5.11 12.30
N ILE A 34 9.08 -5.12 11.00
CA ILE A 34 10.02 -5.57 9.97
C ILE A 34 11.21 -4.62 9.90
N ALA A 35 10.98 -3.30 9.90
CA ALA A 35 12.04 -2.30 9.92
C ALA A 35 12.94 -2.48 11.14
N TYR A 36 12.35 -2.65 12.33
CA TYR A 36 13.12 -2.88 13.55
C TYR A 36 13.97 -4.17 13.49
N ARG A 37 13.39 -5.27 13.00
CA ARG A 37 14.12 -6.55 12.86
C ARG A 37 15.24 -6.47 11.83
N ARG A 38 15.01 -5.76 10.72
CA ARG A 38 15.93 -5.70 9.56
C ARG A 38 17.04 -4.67 9.76
N TYR A 39 16.70 -3.51 10.34
CA TYR A 39 17.61 -2.36 10.43
C TYR A 39 18.00 -1.97 11.84
N GLY A 40 17.45 -2.62 12.88
CA GLY A 40 17.70 -2.29 14.28
C GLY A 40 16.97 -1.03 14.77
N LYS A 41 16.15 -0.40 13.91
CA LYS A 41 15.36 0.80 14.24
C LYS A 41 14.01 0.75 13.52
N GLN A 42 13.01 1.38 14.12
CA GLN A 42 11.75 1.67 13.45
C GLN A 42 11.92 2.84 12.49
N ILE A 43 10.99 2.99 11.54
CA ILE A 43 10.96 4.10 10.59
C ILE A 43 10.65 5.38 11.38
N PRO A 44 11.53 6.40 11.34
CA PRO A 44 11.40 7.55 12.23
C PRO A 44 10.22 8.45 11.90
N GLU A 45 9.98 8.73 10.63
CA GLU A 45 8.84 9.47 10.16
C GLU A 45 7.84 8.52 9.50
N TYR A 46 6.83 8.09 10.25
CA TYR A 46 5.78 7.20 9.77
C TYR A 46 4.43 7.90 9.86
N VAL A 47 3.91 8.33 8.71
CA VAL A 47 2.64 9.04 8.57
C VAL A 47 1.58 8.11 8.01
N THR A 48 0.38 8.14 8.58
CA THR A 48 -0.73 7.33 8.11
C THR A 48 -1.91 8.20 7.71
N VAL A 49 -2.62 7.80 6.66
CA VAL A 49 -3.84 8.45 6.16
C VAL A 49 -4.95 7.42 6.03
N ASP A 50 -6.12 7.69 6.60
CA ASP A 50 -7.36 6.94 6.36
C ASP A 50 -8.56 7.90 6.40
N VAL A 51 -9.53 7.70 5.53
CA VAL A 51 -10.74 8.52 5.46
C VAL A 51 -11.66 8.31 6.66
N HIS A 52 -11.50 7.23 7.40
CA HIS A 52 -12.39 6.86 8.50
C HIS A 52 -11.81 7.19 9.88
N ALA A 53 -12.32 8.21 10.54
CA ALA A 53 -11.89 8.65 11.88
C ALA A 53 -11.86 7.50 12.92
N PHE A 54 -12.84 6.58 12.89
CA PHE A 54 -12.87 5.46 13.84
C PHE A 54 -11.72 4.47 13.62
N LYS A 55 -11.28 4.28 12.37
CA LYS A 55 -10.13 3.42 12.06
C LYS A 55 -8.83 4.07 12.50
N THR A 56 -8.68 5.37 12.24
CA THR A 56 -7.51 6.14 12.67
C THR A 56 -7.36 6.13 14.19
N LYS A 57 -8.45 6.27 14.95
CA LYS A 57 -8.41 6.12 16.40
C LYS A 57 -7.95 4.71 16.82
N LEU A 58 -8.54 3.68 16.24
CA LEU A 58 -8.17 2.29 16.52
C LEU A 58 -6.70 1.99 16.12
N LEU A 59 -6.22 2.61 15.04
CA LEU A 59 -4.83 2.53 14.60
C LEU A 59 -3.90 3.07 15.69
N GLN A 60 -4.18 4.27 16.23
CA GLN A 60 -3.37 4.88 17.28
C GLN A 60 -3.33 3.99 18.53
N GLU A 61 -4.50 3.51 19.00
CA GLU A 61 -4.60 2.61 20.16
C GLU A 61 -3.77 1.32 19.97
N ARG A 62 -3.81 0.73 18.76
CA ARG A 62 -3.05 -0.47 18.45
C ARG A 62 -1.57 -0.21 18.25
N ALA A 63 -1.20 0.88 17.59
CA ALA A 63 0.19 1.27 17.43
C ALA A 63 0.85 1.43 18.80
N GLU A 64 0.20 2.12 19.75
CA GLU A 64 0.66 2.24 21.12
C GLU A 64 0.75 0.87 21.81
N GLN A 65 -0.29 0.04 21.71
CA GLN A 65 -0.33 -1.30 22.34
C GLN A 65 0.81 -2.20 21.87
N TYR A 66 1.21 -2.13 20.61
CA TYR A 66 2.25 -2.96 20.01
C TYR A 66 3.61 -2.27 19.91
N GLY A 67 3.73 -1.04 20.42
CA GLY A 67 4.97 -0.26 20.40
C GLY A 67 5.42 0.12 18.99
N ALA A 68 4.46 0.24 18.03
CA ALA A 68 4.74 0.70 16.69
C ALA A 68 4.71 2.24 16.66
N HIS A 69 5.82 2.85 16.23
CA HIS A 69 5.91 4.29 16.10
C HIS A 69 5.06 4.80 14.93
N VAL A 70 4.20 5.79 15.20
CA VAL A 70 3.46 6.57 14.21
C VAL A 70 3.66 8.03 14.56
N SER A 71 4.32 8.78 13.69
CA SER A 71 4.60 10.20 13.90
C SER A 71 3.35 11.05 13.72
N GLU A 72 2.46 10.65 12.80
CA GLU A 72 1.24 11.37 12.52
C GLU A 72 0.17 10.44 11.97
N ALA A 73 -1.07 10.58 12.43
CA ALA A 73 -2.22 9.83 11.93
C ALA A 73 -3.29 10.81 11.45
N ILE A 74 -3.47 10.91 10.14
CA ILE A 74 -4.31 11.90 9.48
C ILE A 74 -5.63 11.28 9.06
N ILE A 75 -6.72 12.01 9.29
CA ILE A 75 -8.05 11.66 8.80
C ILE A 75 -8.32 12.51 7.57
N GLY A 76 -8.46 11.88 6.40
CA GLY A 76 -8.73 12.61 5.16
C GLY A 76 -8.83 11.73 3.94
N ASP A 77 -9.25 12.33 2.83
CA ASP A 77 -9.34 11.66 1.54
C ASP A 77 -7.98 11.75 0.82
N ALA A 78 -7.32 10.61 0.68
CA ALA A 78 -6.00 10.52 0.06
C ALA A 78 -6.00 10.77 -1.47
N THR A 79 -7.15 10.99 -2.08
CA THR A 79 -7.22 11.49 -3.47
C THR A 79 -6.82 12.98 -3.59
N ASP A 80 -6.60 13.66 -2.45
CA ASP A 80 -6.07 15.02 -2.33
C ASP A 80 -5.03 15.09 -1.20
N LEU A 81 -3.86 14.47 -1.42
CA LEU A 81 -2.80 14.44 -0.43
C LEU A 81 -2.15 15.81 -0.21
N ASP A 82 -2.13 16.68 -1.20
CA ASP A 82 -1.61 18.04 -1.05
C ASP A 82 -2.33 18.78 0.08
N ALA A 83 -3.64 18.60 0.22
CA ALA A 83 -4.43 19.18 1.31
C ALA A 83 -4.11 18.56 2.68
N LEU A 84 -3.59 17.33 2.73
CA LEU A 84 -3.36 16.58 3.96
C LEU A 84 -1.91 16.68 4.47
N VAL A 85 -0.94 16.58 3.58
CA VAL A 85 0.49 16.53 3.92
C VAL A 85 1.30 17.69 3.32
N GLY A 86 0.66 18.57 2.55
CA GLY A 86 1.33 19.70 1.88
C GLY A 86 2.36 19.21 0.86
N GLU A 87 3.47 19.91 0.72
CA GLU A 87 4.55 19.60 -0.23
C GLU A 87 5.53 18.51 0.26
N ARG A 88 5.17 17.77 1.34
CA ARG A 88 6.05 16.72 1.90
C ARG A 88 6.24 15.59 0.90
N THR A 89 7.48 15.07 0.84
CA THR A 89 7.80 13.87 0.07
C THR A 89 8.41 12.81 0.99
N PHE A 90 8.21 11.53 0.63
CA PHE A 90 8.60 10.40 1.46
C PHE A 90 9.46 9.41 0.66
N ASP A 91 10.39 8.73 1.34
CA ASP A 91 11.21 7.67 0.73
C ASP A 91 10.35 6.48 0.29
N ARG A 92 9.25 6.25 1.04
CA ARG A 92 8.23 5.23 0.73
C ARG A 92 6.85 5.86 0.82
N VAL A 93 6.06 5.68 -0.23
CA VAL A 93 4.62 5.91 -0.19
C VAL A 93 3.94 4.58 -0.46
N PHE A 94 3.10 4.13 0.45
CA PHE A 94 2.43 2.86 0.36
C PHE A 94 0.92 3.04 0.30
N ILE A 95 0.30 2.57 -0.78
CA ILE A 95 -1.15 2.54 -0.98
C ILE A 95 -1.63 1.11 -0.69
N ASP A 96 -2.30 0.91 0.46
CA ASP A 96 -3.13 -0.28 0.71
C ASP A 96 -4.54 0.02 0.20
N SER A 97 -4.75 -0.22 -1.11
CA SER A 97 -5.91 0.32 -1.78
C SER A 97 -7.23 -0.31 -1.33
N PRO A 98 -8.26 0.54 -1.11
CA PRO A 98 -9.62 0.05 -0.92
C PRO A 98 -10.10 -0.58 -2.23
N CYS A 99 -10.16 -1.90 -2.28
CA CYS A 99 -10.48 -2.70 -3.45
C CYS A 99 -11.71 -3.57 -3.23
N THR A 100 -12.16 -4.29 -4.27
CA THR A 100 -13.30 -5.21 -4.17
C THR A 100 -13.11 -6.32 -3.12
N GLY A 101 -11.85 -6.63 -2.77
CA GLY A 101 -11.53 -7.61 -1.72
C GLY A 101 -11.76 -9.06 -2.13
N LEU A 102 -11.94 -9.36 -3.42
CA LEU A 102 -12.20 -10.71 -3.93
C LEU A 102 -11.13 -11.73 -3.53
N GLY A 103 -9.91 -11.28 -3.27
CA GLY A 103 -8.84 -12.13 -2.76
C GLY A 103 -9.05 -12.63 -1.32
N THR A 104 -10.02 -12.07 -0.59
CA THR A 104 -10.31 -12.40 0.81
C THR A 104 -11.62 -13.17 1.01
N LEU A 105 -12.23 -13.64 -0.07
CA LEU A 105 -13.55 -14.31 -0.07
C LEU A 105 -13.66 -15.45 0.94
N ARG A 106 -12.56 -16.14 1.24
CA ARG A 106 -12.55 -17.23 2.22
C ARG A 106 -12.86 -16.74 3.64
N ARG A 107 -12.44 -15.52 3.99
CA ARG A 107 -12.68 -14.91 5.30
C ARG A 107 -13.88 -13.96 5.30
N HIS A 108 -14.21 -13.43 4.14
CA HIS A 108 -15.25 -12.43 3.89
C HIS A 108 -16.21 -12.92 2.80
N ALA A 109 -16.88 -14.04 3.06
CA ALA A 109 -17.76 -14.69 2.09
C ALA A 109 -18.99 -13.85 1.69
N ASP A 110 -19.31 -12.82 2.47
CA ASP A 110 -20.36 -11.85 2.21
C ASP A 110 -20.06 -10.93 1.02
N ILE A 111 -18.80 -10.75 0.64
CA ILE A 111 -18.38 -9.95 -0.52
C ILE A 111 -19.11 -10.41 -1.77
N ARG A 112 -19.26 -11.73 -2.01
CA ARG A 112 -19.95 -12.30 -3.18
C ARG A 112 -21.37 -11.79 -3.37
N TRP A 113 -22.04 -11.37 -2.29
CA TRP A 113 -23.43 -10.92 -2.31
C TRP A 113 -23.57 -9.41 -2.47
N ARG A 114 -22.48 -8.67 -2.23
CA ARG A 114 -22.46 -7.21 -2.31
C ARG A 114 -21.79 -6.71 -3.58
N LEU A 115 -20.94 -7.53 -4.19
CA LEU A 115 -20.19 -7.16 -5.38
C LEU A 115 -21.09 -7.08 -6.60
N ARG A 116 -20.89 -6.04 -7.39
CA ARG A 116 -21.50 -5.82 -8.69
C ARG A 116 -20.41 -5.53 -9.72
N PRO A 117 -20.61 -5.76 -11.02
CA PRO A 117 -19.60 -5.44 -12.04
C PRO A 117 -19.14 -3.98 -11.98
N GLU A 118 -20.07 -3.04 -11.70
CA GLU A 118 -19.78 -1.60 -11.59
C GLU A 118 -18.80 -1.30 -10.44
N THR A 119 -18.82 -2.10 -9.36
CA THR A 119 -17.93 -1.91 -8.21
C THR A 119 -16.46 -2.08 -8.58
N ILE A 120 -16.13 -2.94 -9.55
CA ILE A 120 -14.76 -3.12 -10.03
C ILE A 120 -14.30 -1.84 -10.75
N ALA A 121 -15.15 -1.29 -11.64
CA ALA A 121 -14.83 -0.05 -12.34
C ALA A 121 -14.68 1.14 -11.37
N GLU A 122 -15.60 1.26 -10.39
CA GLU A 122 -15.54 2.30 -9.34
C GLU A 122 -14.24 2.19 -8.51
N SER A 123 -13.81 0.97 -8.18
CA SER A 123 -12.54 0.75 -7.48
C SER A 123 -11.34 1.13 -8.34
N ALA A 124 -11.30 0.72 -9.61
CA ALA A 124 -10.22 1.07 -10.53
C ALA A 124 -10.10 2.59 -10.76
N GLU A 125 -11.23 3.31 -10.83
CA GLU A 125 -11.23 4.79 -10.90
C GLU A 125 -10.66 5.42 -9.63
N LEU A 126 -10.96 4.86 -8.45
CA LEU A 126 -10.40 5.31 -7.19
C LEU A 126 -8.89 5.02 -7.12
N ASP A 127 -8.46 3.83 -7.56
CA ASP A 127 -7.05 3.45 -7.62
C ASP A 127 -6.24 4.42 -8.49
N ALA A 128 -6.77 4.80 -9.66
CA ALA A 128 -6.13 5.77 -10.54
C ALA A 128 -5.91 7.12 -9.84
N ARG A 129 -6.94 7.63 -9.14
CA ARG A 129 -6.84 8.90 -8.40
C ARG A 129 -5.86 8.82 -7.22
N LEU A 130 -5.84 7.69 -6.50
CA LEU A 130 -4.89 7.49 -5.40
C LEU A 130 -3.46 7.43 -5.89
N LEU A 131 -3.18 6.71 -6.98
CA LEU A 131 -1.87 6.63 -7.60
C LEU A 131 -1.38 8.00 -8.08
N GLU A 132 -2.25 8.77 -8.73
CA GLU A 132 -1.95 10.10 -9.23
C GLU A 132 -1.66 11.08 -8.08
N SER A 133 -2.50 11.09 -7.05
CA SER A 133 -2.31 11.92 -5.85
C SER A 133 -1.02 11.55 -5.11
N ALA A 134 -0.70 10.26 -4.98
CA ALA A 134 0.48 9.79 -4.27
C ALA A 134 1.80 10.09 -5.01
N ALA A 135 1.77 10.21 -6.34
CA ALA A 135 2.97 10.34 -7.17
C ALA A 135 3.83 11.56 -6.82
N SER A 136 3.22 12.72 -6.52
CA SER A 136 3.93 13.96 -6.15
C SER A 136 4.65 13.84 -4.80
N HIS A 137 4.17 12.95 -3.92
CA HIS A 137 4.66 12.76 -2.55
C HIS A 137 5.75 11.68 -2.42
N VAL A 138 6.17 11.05 -3.52
CA VAL A 138 7.32 10.14 -3.52
C VAL A 138 8.59 10.96 -3.73
N ALA A 139 9.59 10.83 -2.86
CA ALA A 139 10.87 11.51 -3.04
C ALA A 139 11.59 11.03 -4.32
N PRO A 140 12.46 11.84 -4.95
CA PRO A 140 13.31 11.40 -6.06
C PRO A 140 14.10 10.13 -5.64
N GLY A 141 14.04 9.07 -6.43
CA GLY A 141 14.61 7.76 -6.09
C GLY A 141 13.81 6.93 -5.09
N GLY A 142 12.76 7.50 -4.49
CA GLY A 142 11.83 6.82 -3.58
C GLY A 142 10.93 5.80 -4.27
N ILE A 143 10.17 5.06 -3.49
CA ILE A 143 9.28 3.98 -3.96
C ILE A 143 7.83 4.31 -3.66
N LEU A 144 6.99 4.23 -4.69
CA LEU A 144 5.54 4.10 -4.58
C LEU A 144 5.20 2.61 -4.59
N ALA A 145 4.66 2.10 -3.50
CA ALA A 145 4.16 0.73 -3.38
C ALA A 145 2.63 0.75 -3.49
N TYR A 146 2.09 -0.03 -4.41
CA TYR A 146 0.65 -0.16 -4.61
C TYR A 146 0.22 -1.59 -4.37
N ALA A 147 -0.69 -1.81 -3.42
CA ALA A 147 -1.18 -3.14 -3.08
C ALA A 147 -2.70 -3.20 -2.99
N THR A 148 -3.24 -4.36 -3.37
CA THR A 148 -4.65 -4.72 -3.24
C THR A 148 -4.82 -6.09 -2.60
N CYS A 149 -6.02 -6.40 -2.15
CA CYS A 149 -6.43 -7.74 -1.73
C CYS A 149 -7.51 -8.31 -2.67
N THR A 150 -7.37 -8.08 -3.97
CA THR A 150 -8.28 -8.57 -5.01
C THR A 150 -7.56 -9.42 -6.05
N VAL A 151 -8.33 -10.01 -6.98
CA VAL A 151 -7.83 -10.87 -8.06
C VAL A 151 -8.17 -10.33 -9.46
N THR A 152 -8.82 -9.19 -9.54
CA THR A 152 -9.20 -8.56 -10.81
C THR A 152 -7.99 -7.92 -11.47
N HIS A 153 -7.92 -7.95 -12.79
CA HIS A 153 -6.84 -7.30 -13.53
C HIS A 153 -6.99 -5.79 -13.47
N GLU A 154 -8.23 -5.31 -13.54
CA GLU A 154 -8.60 -3.90 -13.56
C GLU A 154 -8.09 -3.14 -12.32
N GLU A 155 -8.14 -3.78 -11.15
CA GLU A 155 -7.66 -3.22 -9.88
C GLU A 155 -6.18 -3.53 -9.61
N ASN A 156 -5.50 -4.33 -10.45
CA ASN A 156 -4.13 -4.80 -10.25
C ASN A 156 -3.21 -4.27 -11.36
N ALA A 157 -2.82 -5.13 -12.31
CA ALA A 157 -1.84 -4.80 -13.33
C ALA A 157 -2.32 -3.67 -14.25
N ASP A 158 -3.60 -3.69 -14.66
CA ASP A 158 -4.16 -2.68 -15.56
C ASP A 158 -4.15 -1.29 -14.90
N ALA A 159 -4.42 -1.19 -13.57
CA ALA A 159 -4.32 0.07 -12.82
C ALA A 159 -2.89 0.63 -12.84
N VAL A 160 -1.90 -0.23 -12.64
CA VAL A 160 -0.47 0.17 -12.68
C VAL A 160 -0.05 0.59 -14.08
N GLU A 161 -0.43 -0.18 -15.10
CA GLU A 161 -0.12 0.14 -16.50
C GLU A 161 -0.77 1.45 -16.95
N ALA A 162 -2.04 1.67 -16.57
CA ALA A 162 -2.75 2.91 -16.84
C ALA A 162 -2.07 4.11 -16.16
N PHE A 163 -1.67 3.97 -14.89
CA PHE A 163 -0.91 5.02 -14.17
C PHE A 163 0.41 5.34 -14.87
N LEU A 164 1.21 4.34 -15.25
CA LEU A 164 2.50 4.55 -15.92
C LEU A 164 2.37 5.25 -17.29
N ALA A 165 1.20 5.20 -17.90
CA ALA A 165 0.89 5.91 -19.15
C ALA A 165 0.49 7.38 -18.93
N THR A 166 0.26 7.83 -17.70
CA THR A 166 -0.05 9.24 -17.36
C THR A 166 1.22 10.10 -17.33
N GLU A 167 1.05 11.43 -17.31
CA GLU A 167 2.15 12.38 -17.15
C GLU A 167 2.87 12.16 -15.80
N ALA A 168 2.13 11.99 -14.71
CA ALA A 168 2.70 11.71 -13.39
C ALA A 168 3.43 10.36 -13.37
N GLY A 169 2.84 9.32 -13.95
CA GLY A 169 3.40 7.97 -14.01
C GLY A 169 4.65 7.86 -14.90
N ALA A 170 4.82 8.75 -15.89
CA ALA A 170 6.01 8.78 -16.75
C ALA A 170 7.31 9.02 -15.95
N ALA A 171 7.20 9.62 -14.75
CA ALA A 171 8.32 9.80 -13.82
C ALA A 171 8.71 8.51 -13.07
N PHE A 172 7.98 7.42 -13.24
CA PHE A 172 8.20 6.17 -12.53
C PHE A 172 8.66 5.04 -13.44
N GLU A 173 9.24 4.02 -12.83
CA GLU A 173 9.60 2.75 -13.46
C GLU A 173 9.23 1.59 -12.51
N VAL A 174 8.80 0.46 -13.06
CA VAL A 174 8.56 -0.75 -12.27
C VAL A 174 9.90 -1.29 -11.78
N VAL A 175 9.98 -1.56 -10.47
CA VAL A 175 11.13 -2.28 -9.90
C VAL A 175 10.67 -3.66 -9.42
N PRO A 176 11.49 -4.71 -9.59
CA PRO A 176 11.10 -6.04 -9.19
C PRO A 176 10.82 -6.14 -7.69
N CYS A 177 9.77 -6.86 -7.34
CA CYS A 177 9.55 -7.32 -5.99
C CYS A 177 10.57 -8.41 -5.67
N ARG A 178 11.52 -8.12 -4.79
CA ARG A 178 12.57 -9.04 -4.38
C ARG A 178 12.36 -9.49 -2.94
N ASN A 179 12.40 -10.79 -2.72
CA ASN A 179 12.52 -11.35 -1.39
C ASN A 179 13.70 -12.33 -1.39
N PRO A 180 14.85 -11.96 -0.79
CA PRO A 180 16.05 -12.78 -0.79
C PRO A 180 15.85 -14.11 -0.05
N ASP A 181 14.98 -14.14 0.96
CA ASP A 181 14.70 -15.37 1.73
C ASP A 181 13.89 -16.40 0.93
N LEU A 182 13.16 -15.95 -0.10
CA LEU A 182 12.31 -16.79 -0.94
C LEU A 182 12.87 -16.98 -2.36
N ASP A 183 14.02 -16.38 -2.67
CA ASP A 183 14.62 -16.36 -4.02
C ASP A 183 13.61 -15.89 -5.10
N ILE A 184 12.81 -14.89 -4.76
CA ILE A 184 11.76 -14.34 -5.63
C ILE A 184 12.24 -13.01 -6.20
N GLU A 185 12.19 -12.90 -7.52
CA GLU A 185 12.33 -11.63 -8.25
C GLU A 185 11.25 -11.59 -9.36
N LEU A 186 10.17 -10.85 -9.12
CA LEU A 186 9.03 -10.75 -10.01
C LEU A 186 8.71 -9.28 -10.29
N PRO A 187 8.27 -8.92 -11.51
CA PRO A 187 7.85 -7.54 -11.80
C PRO A 187 6.72 -7.08 -10.88
N PHE A 188 5.76 -7.97 -10.59
CA PHE A 188 4.70 -7.79 -9.61
C PHE A 188 4.65 -9.01 -8.70
N PHE A 189 4.41 -8.78 -7.41
CA PHE A 189 4.12 -9.88 -6.49
C PHE A 189 2.62 -10.15 -6.49
N SER A 190 2.23 -11.40 -6.64
CA SER A 190 0.84 -11.83 -6.48
C SER A 190 0.76 -13.18 -5.78
N THR A 191 -0.28 -13.34 -4.97
CA THR A 191 -0.68 -14.64 -4.45
C THR A 191 -2.06 -14.98 -4.99
N VAL A 192 -2.28 -16.26 -5.26
CA VAL A 192 -3.54 -16.77 -5.82
C VAL A 192 -4.40 -17.44 -4.74
N LEU A 193 -5.70 -17.53 -5.01
CA LEU A 193 -6.61 -18.26 -4.13
C LEU A 193 -6.48 -19.76 -4.40
N GLU A 194 -5.92 -20.48 -3.43
CA GLU A 194 -5.80 -21.94 -3.45
C GLU A 194 -6.45 -22.55 -2.21
N PRO A 195 -6.98 -23.80 -2.29
CA PRO A 195 -7.47 -24.49 -1.12
C PRO A 195 -6.38 -24.63 -0.06
N GLY A 196 -6.62 -24.11 1.15
CA GLY A 196 -5.64 -24.11 2.24
C GLY A 196 -4.51 -23.07 2.13
N GLY A 197 -4.43 -22.33 1.03
CA GLY A 197 -3.45 -21.27 0.79
C GLY A 197 -3.76 -19.94 1.48
N PRO A 198 -2.95 -18.90 1.29
CA PRO A 198 -3.19 -17.55 1.79
C PRO A 198 -4.36 -16.87 1.05
N ASP A 199 -4.75 -15.68 1.53
CA ASP A 199 -5.57 -14.77 0.74
C ASP A 199 -4.77 -14.27 -0.47
N ALA A 200 -5.48 -13.93 -1.56
CA ALA A 200 -4.84 -13.32 -2.70
C ALA A 200 -4.50 -11.84 -2.38
N HIS A 201 -3.30 -11.46 -2.77
CA HIS A 201 -2.79 -10.11 -2.71
C HIS A 201 -2.03 -9.80 -4.00
N PHE A 202 -2.04 -8.54 -4.39
CA PHE A 202 -1.20 -7.99 -5.44
C PHE A 202 -0.31 -6.89 -4.85
N LEU A 203 0.90 -6.72 -5.37
CA LEU A 203 1.81 -5.62 -5.05
C LEU A 203 2.63 -5.26 -6.29
N ALA A 204 2.67 -3.98 -6.58
CA ALA A 204 3.62 -3.36 -7.50
C ALA A 204 4.52 -2.38 -6.75
N LEU A 205 5.80 -2.35 -7.08
CA LEU A 205 6.77 -1.38 -6.58
C LEU A 205 7.21 -0.50 -7.76
N LEU A 206 7.04 0.80 -7.61
CA LEU A 206 7.35 1.79 -8.64
C LEU A 206 8.40 2.77 -8.08
N ARG A 207 9.56 2.86 -8.72
CA ARG A 207 10.60 3.82 -8.32
C ARG A 207 10.38 5.13 -9.06
N ARG A 208 10.37 6.25 -8.32
CA ARG A 208 10.48 7.57 -8.92
C ARG A 208 11.89 7.78 -9.45
N LYS A 209 12.01 8.12 -10.74
CA LYS A 209 13.29 8.46 -11.36
C LYS A 209 13.90 9.71 -10.70
N ALA A 210 15.23 9.77 -10.64
CA ALA A 210 15.96 10.88 -10.04
C ALA A 210 15.91 12.14 -10.91
#